data_51a4fd46c65e2df337630a9bf6fc14a6
#
_entry.id   51a4fd46c65e2df337630a9bf6fc14a6
#
_cell.length_a   1.000
_cell.length_b   1.000
_cell.length_c   1.000
_cell.angle_alpha   90.00
_cell.angle_beta   90.00
_cell.angle_gamma   90.00
#
_symmetry.space_group_name_H-M   'P 1'
#
loop_
_entity.id
_entity.type
_entity.pdbx_description
1 polymer ?
#
loop_
_entity_poly.entity_id
_entity_poly.type
_entity_poly.pdbx_seq_one_letter_code
_entity_poly.pdbx_strand_id
1 'polypeptide(L)'
;MCDDHIHPDPVQHLVREWEHGAMNRREFFRRAAFLLGSATAAEALIASCSPAVVATPAAPTTAPAAVATAVSAPPTTAPAVVATVAAPTTAPAAVATAVSAPPTTAPASLPSSALPGYVAPSAVDFSEVNYSSGDVKMIGYLAKPKTGSGPWPAVITIHENRGITDHHQDVARRIANLGYVALCVDFLSRLGGSAKYANPPEDPTRAIGQLKQDDVNKDIVASVAYLKTLSFVKPKFGIVGFCWGGANSLMGAISSPDIVAAVIFYGRNPSNIDDVQKVNGAVLANYADDKLDTGIGGGIPALVEAMKKYNKPFDYKIYSGANHAFFNDSGPRFVEASAKDAWGRLAEFYKKQLA
;
A
#
# COMPACT_ATOMS: atom_id res chain seq x y z
N MET A 1 -40.82 40.09 29.34
CA MET A 1 -40.60 39.60 27.99
C MET A 1 -39.32 38.77 28.02
N CYS A 2 -39.46 37.46 28.16
CA CYS A 2 -38.33 36.53 28.13
C CYS A 2 -38.22 36.03 26.68
N ASP A 3 -37.15 36.42 26.00
CA ASP A 3 -36.80 35.87 24.69
C ASP A 3 -36.34 34.43 24.85
N ASP A 4 -37.20 33.49 24.53
CA ASP A 4 -36.86 32.06 24.37
C ASP A 4 -36.03 31.92 23.09
N HIS A 5 -34.71 31.98 23.20
CA HIS A 5 -33.81 31.50 22.18
C HIS A 5 -33.87 29.94 22.17
N ILE A 6 -34.79 29.42 21.34
CA ILE A 6 -34.85 27.98 21.01
C ILE A 6 -33.57 27.66 20.28
N HIS A 7 -32.60 27.08 20.98
CA HIS A 7 -31.46 26.44 20.35
C HIS A 7 -31.97 25.26 19.51
N PRO A 8 -31.71 25.20 18.20
CA PRO A 8 -32.16 24.09 17.38
C PRO A 8 -31.57 22.79 17.91
N ASP A 9 -32.42 21.75 17.99
CA ASP A 9 -32.02 20.41 18.41
C ASP A 9 -30.75 19.97 17.61
N PRO A 10 -29.66 19.61 18.29
CA PRO A 10 -28.42 19.23 17.63
C PRO A 10 -28.56 18.09 16.61
N VAL A 11 -29.52 17.17 16.84
CA VAL A 11 -29.82 16.07 15.92
C VAL A 11 -30.50 16.58 14.65
N GLN A 12 -31.46 17.48 14.78
CA GLN A 12 -32.13 18.11 13.62
C GLN A 12 -31.17 18.98 12.81
N HIS A 13 -30.22 19.64 13.44
CA HIS A 13 -29.17 20.39 12.75
C HIS A 13 -28.29 19.45 11.94
N LEU A 14 -27.85 18.34 12.53
CA LEU A 14 -27.03 17.32 11.88
C LEU A 14 -27.74 16.69 10.67
N VAL A 15 -29.05 16.38 10.79
CA VAL A 15 -29.88 15.86 9.68
C VAL A 15 -29.92 16.85 8.51
N ARG A 16 -30.15 18.13 8.79
CA ARG A 16 -30.17 19.16 7.76
C ARG A 16 -28.83 19.31 7.03
N GLU A 17 -27.72 19.30 7.76
CA GLU A 17 -26.38 19.35 7.14
C GLU A 17 -26.16 18.15 6.20
N TRP A 18 -26.65 16.96 6.54
CA TRP A 18 -26.54 15.79 5.69
C TRP A 18 -27.44 15.87 4.44
N GLU A 19 -28.71 16.26 4.60
CA GLU A 19 -29.66 16.43 3.49
C GLU A 19 -29.19 17.48 2.47
N HIS A 20 -28.46 18.51 2.91
CA HIS A 20 -27.86 19.52 2.04
C HIS A 20 -26.47 19.13 1.48
N GLY A 21 -26.02 17.89 1.73
CA GLY A 21 -24.74 17.38 1.19
C GLY A 21 -23.49 17.96 1.87
N ALA A 22 -23.63 18.64 3.02
CA ALA A 22 -22.52 19.26 3.74
C ALA A 22 -21.59 18.23 4.40
N MET A 23 -21.99 16.96 4.49
CA MET A 23 -21.17 15.88 5.02
C MET A 23 -21.45 14.53 4.35
N ASN A 24 -20.48 13.62 4.42
CA ASN A 24 -20.65 12.26 3.92
C ASN A 24 -21.31 11.33 4.96
N ARG A 25 -21.82 10.16 4.50
CA ARG A 25 -22.54 9.19 5.33
C ARG A 25 -21.76 8.74 6.57
N ARG A 26 -20.44 8.59 6.46
CA ARG A 26 -19.58 8.13 7.57
C ARG A 26 -19.42 9.21 8.64
N GLU A 27 -19.30 10.46 8.23
CA GLU A 27 -19.23 11.61 9.13
C GLU A 27 -20.55 11.83 9.85
N PHE A 28 -21.67 11.74 9.11
CA PHE A 28 -23.01 11.78 9.69
C PHE A 28 -23.20 10.70 10.75
N PHE A 29 -22.85 9.42 10.45
CA PHE A 29 -22.94 8.32 11.37
C PHE A 29 -22.14 8.56 12.66
N ARG A 30 -20.89 9.03 12.52
CA ARG A 30 -20.02 9.30 13.66
C ARG A 30 -20.58 10.37 14.59
N ARG A 31 -21.08 11.48 14.02
CA ARG A 31 -21.69 12.57 14.80
C ARG A 31 -23.03 12.17 15.39
N ALA A 32 -23.87 11.45 14.65
CA ALA A 32 -25.11 10.93 15.15
C ALA A 32 -24.93 9.94 16.30
N ALA A 33 -23.97 9.00 16.19
CA ALA A 33 -23.63 8.07 17.26
C ALA A 33 -23.13 8.77 18.54
N PHE A 34 -22.37 9.84 18.38
CA PHE A 34 -21.90 10.68 19.49
C PHE A 34 -23.08 11.40 20.18
N LEU A 35 -23.97 12.04 19.41
CA LEU A 35 -25.11 12.78 19.94
C LEU A 35 -26.17 11.87 20.58
N LEU A 36 -26.39 10.68 20.00
CA LEU A 36 -27.41 9.74 20.46
C LEU A 36 -26.87 8.73 21.49
N GLY A 37 -25.57 8.75 21.76
CA GLY A 37 -24.92 7.85 22.72
C GLY A 37 -24.88 6.38 22.31
N SER A 38 -25.30 6.03 21.06
CA SER A 38 -25.30 4.66 20.58
C SER A 38 -25.22 4.56 19.04
N ALA A 39 -24.51 3.56 18.55
CA ALA A 39 -24.38 3.29 17.10
C ALA A 39 -25.71 2.78 16.50
N THR A 40 -26.48 2.00 17.26
CA THR A 40 -27.79 1.48 16.80
C THR A 40 -28.83 2.58 16.62
N ALA A 41 -28.83 3.61 17.48
CA ALA A 41 -29.70 4.78 17.31
C ALA A 41 -29.31 5.61 16.08
N ALA A 42 -28.01 5.73 15.76
CA ALA A 42 -27.52 6.39 14.56
C ALA A 42 -27.90 5.64 13.27
N GLU A 43 -27.91 4.31 13.28
CA GLU A 43 -28.39 3.49 12.16
C GLU A 43 -29.88 3.68 11.89
N ALA A 44 -30.70 3.72 12.94
CA ALA A 44 -32.12 3.99 12.84
C ALA A 44 -32.42 5.37 12.24
N LEU A 45 -31.63 6.38 12.61
CA LEU A 45 -31.76 7.73 12.08
C LEU A 45 -31.43 7.77 10.56
N ILE A 46 -30.37 7.07 10.13
CA ILE A 46 -30.01 6.96 8.71
C ILE A 46 -31.12 6.28 7.91
N ALA A 47 -31.71 5.21 8.44
CA ALA A 47 -32.79 4.49 7.77
C ALA A 47 -34.04 5.34 7.59
N SER A 48 -34.36 6.24 8.53
CA SER A 48 -35.51 7.13 8.46
C SER A 48 -35.35 8.31 7.47
N CYS A 49 -34.10 8.72 7.19
CA CYS A 49 -33.77 9.84 6.29
C CYS A 49 -33.42 9.38 4.86
N SER A 50 -33.45 8.07 4.54
CA SER A 50 -33.22 7.58 3.18
C SER A 50 -34.51 7.60 2.37
N PRO A 51 -34.53 8.14 1.12
CA PRO A 51 -35.72 8.09 0.26
C PRO A 51 -36.07 6.63 -0.05
N ALA A 52 -37.36 6.30 0.07
CA ALA A 52 -37.89 4.97 -0.22
C ALA A 52 -37.59 4.59 -1.67
N VAL A 53 -36.81 3.53 -1.87
CA VAL A 53 -36.59 2.93 -3.18
C VAL A 53 -37.89 2.25 -3.60
N VAL A 54 -38.61 2.85 -4.55
CA VAL A 54 -39.77 2.24 -5.20
C VAL A 54 -39.25 1.05 -6.02
N ALA A 55 -39.56 -0.16 -5.56
CA ALA A 55 -39.25 -1.38 -6.25
C ALA A 55 -40.11 -1.47 -7.55
N THR A 56 -39.45 -1.42 -8.70
CA THR A 56 -40.05 -1.73 -9.99
C THR A 56 -40.21 -3.26 -10.10
N PRO A 57 -41.38 -3.79 -10.46
CA PRO A 57 -41.56 -5.24 -10.59
C PRO A 57 -40.74 -5.82 -11.76
N ALA A 58 -40.00 -6.89 -11.50
CA ALA A 58 -39.24 -7.60 -12.50
C ALA A 58 -40.14 -8.33 -13.50
N ALA A 59 -39.87 -8.15 -14.78
CA ALA A 59 -40.49 -8.89 -15.87
C ALA A 59 -39.93 -10.33 -15.93
N PRO A 60 -40.71 -11.35 -16.33
CA PRO A 60 -40.29 -12.73 -16.38
C PRO A 60 -39.35 -12.99 -17.57
N THR A 61 -38.14 -13.50 -17.27
CA THR A 61 -37.17 -13.89 -18.29
C THR A 61 -37.41 -15.33 -18.70
N THR A 62 -37.83 -15.53 -19.93
CA THR A 62 -37.88 -16.88 -20.61
C THR A 62 -36.49 -17.22 -21.12
N ALA A 63 -35.98 -18.39 -20.75
CA ALA A 63 -34.72 -18.93 -21.23
C ALA A 63 -34.89 -19.52 -22.66
N PRO A 64 -33.95 -19.27 -23.59
CA PRO A 64 -33.88 -20.05 -24.82
C PRO A 64 -32.94 -21.25 -24.68
N ALA A 65 -33.36 -22.36 -25.31
CA ALA A 65 -32.73 -23.66 -25.36
C ALA A 65 -31.37 -23.64 -26.12
N ALA A 66 -30.44 -24.47 -25.65
CA ALA A 66 -29.16 -24.73 -26.28
C ALA A 66 -29.33 -25.55 -27.60
N VAL A 67 -28.68 -25.05 -28.65
CA VAL A 67 -28.43 -25.85 -29.88
C VAL A 67 -26.93 -26.04 -30.00
N ALA A 68 -26.52 -27.32 -29.92
CA ALA A 68 -25.15 -27.73 -30.17
C ALA A 68 -24.93 -27.91 -31.67
N THR A 69 -23.92 -27.25 -32.22
CA THR A 69 -23.42 -27.54 -33.56
C THR A 69 -21.92 -27.80 -33.51
N ALA A 70 -21.53 -29.04 -33.78
CA ALA A 70 -20.15 -29.44 -33.95
C ALA A 70 -19.68 -29.07 -35.37
N VAL A 71 -18.51 -28.42 -35.46
CA VAL A 71 -17.81 -28.22 -36.74
C VAL A 71 -16.36 -28.67 -36.59
N SER A 72 -15.97 -29.61 -37.43
CA SER A 72 -14.64 -30.21 -37.59
C SER A 72 -13.62 -29.21 -38.13
N ALA A 73 -12.40 -29.25 -37.61
CA ALA A 73 -11.25 -28.51 -38.15
C ALA A 73 -10.45 -29.37 -39.16
N PRO A 74 -9.95 -28.80 -40.25
CA PRO A 74 -8.98 -29.47 -41.11
C PRO A 74 -7.51 -29.21 -40.66
N PRO A 75 -6.57 -30.11 -41.01
CA PRO A 75 -5.17 -30.00 -40.60
C PRO A 75 -4.40 -29.02 -41.50
N THR A 76 -3.63 -28.13 -40.91
CA THR A 76 -2.72 -27.24 -41.66
C THR A 76 -1.27 -27.62 -41.37
N THR A 77 -0.56 -27.92 -42.45
CA THR A 77 0.87 -28.24 -42.53
C THR A 77 1.73 -26.98 -42.20
N ALA A 78 2.76 -27.17 -41.40
CA ALA A 78 3.77 -26.15 -41.06
C ALA A 78 4.83 -26.06 -42.18
N PRO A 79 5.30 -24.85 -42.52
CA PRO A 79 6.56 -24.67 -43.27
C PRO A 79 7.74 -24.43 -42.29
N ALA A 80 8.89 -25.01 -42.68
CA ALA A 80 10.16 -24.90 -41.99
C ALA A 80 10.68 -23.44 -41.99
N VAL A 81 11.16 -22.96 -40.82
CA VAL A 81 11.78 -21.64 -40.67
C VAL A 81 13.29 -21.80 -40.62
N VAL A 82 13.95 -21.10 -41.55
CA VAL A 82 15.40 -20.92 -41.63
C VAL A 82 15.83 -19.99 -40.47
N ALA A 83 16.79 -20.42 -39.66
CA ALA A 83 17.39 -19.61 -38.64
C ALA A 83 18.34 -18.56 -39.22
N THR A 84 17.99 -17.30 -39.05
CA THR A 84 18.89 -16.17 -39.33
C THR A 84 19.48 -15.67 -38.00
N VAL A 85 20.79 -15.77 -37.86
CA VAL A 85 21.55 -15.27 -36.69
C VAL A 85 21.60 -13.75 -36.78
N ALA A 86 21.00 -13.07 -35.83
CA ALA A 86 21.11 -11.61 -35.67
C ALA A 86 22.22 -11.27 -34.66
N ALA A 87 23.08 -10.34 -35.04
CA ALA A 87 24.18 -9.79 -34.26
C ALA A 87 23.66 -8.99 -33.02
N PRO A 88 24.45 -8.86 -31.93
CA PRO A 88 24.01 -8.16 -30.73
C PRO A 88 23.97 -6.65 -30.96
N THR A 89 22.81 -6.07 -30.80
CA THR A 89 22.60 -4.62 -30.76
C THR A 89 22.93 -4.10 -29.37
N THR A 90 23.97 -3.28 -29.26
CA THR A 90 24.29 -2.55 -28.03
C THR A 90 23.17 -1.57 -27.70
N ALA A 91 22.56 -1.74 -26.52
CA ALA A 91 21.59 -0.80 -26.00
C ALA A 91 22.26 0.54 -25.63
N PRO A 92 21.63 1.70 -25.90
CA PRO A 92 22.16 2.99 -25.46
C PRO A 92 21.98 3.13 -23.93
N ALA A 93 23.06 3.58 -23.27
CA ALA A 93 23.07 3.91 -21.85
C ALA A 93 22.09 5.04 -21.58
N ALA A 94 21.11 4.78 -20.72
CA ALA A 94 20.19 5.79 -20.22
C ALA A 94 20.95 6.77 -19.31
N VAL A 95 21.12 8.00 -19.75
CA VAL A 95 21.65 9.10 -18.94
C VAL A 95 20.56 9.53 -17.96
N ALA A 96 20.76 9.26 -16.69
CA ALA A 96 19.90 9.76 -15.62
C ALA A 96 20.16 11.26 -15.42
N THR A 97 19.28 12.09 -15.95
CA THR A 97 19.32 13.54 -15.70
C THR A 97 18.65 13.79 -14.34
N ALA A 98 19.45 14.17 -13.33
CA ALA A 98 18.93 14.65 -12.06
C ALA A 98 18.30 16.04 -12.26
N VAL A 99 16.97 16.10 -12.22
CA VAL A 99 16.23 17.37 -12.20
C VAL A 99 16.00 17.75 -10.75
N SER A 100 16.60 18.84 -10.31
CA SER A 100 16.30 19.46 -9.02
C SER A 100 14.86 19.96 -9.02
N ALA A 101 14.01 19.41 -8.14
CA ALA A 101 12.64 19.86 -7.95
C ALA A 101 12.58 21.19 -7.17
N PRO A 102 11.64 22.10 -7.49
CA PRO A 102 11.38 23.28 -6.66
C PRO A 102 10.81 22.86 -5.28
N PRO A 103 11.02 23.67 -4.23
CA PRO A 103 10.54 23.33 -2.91
C PRO A 103 8.99 23.34 -2.87
N THR A 104 8.41 22.16 -2.68
CA THR A 104 6.98 22.02 -2.44
C THR A 104 6.71 22.42 -0.99
N THR A 105 5.97 23.49 -0.79
CA THR A 105 5.44 23.88 0.54
C THR A 105 4.37 22.86 0.94
N ALA A 106 4.74 21.94 1.82
CA ALA A 106 3.82 21.00 2.43
C ALA A 106 2.88 21.72 3.43
N PRO A 107 1.62 21.25 3.59
CA PRO A 107 0.75 21.73 4.66
C PRO A 107 1.40 21.44 6.01
N ALA A 108 1.25 22.37 6.97
CA ALA A 108 1.86 22.30 8.29
C ALA A 108 1.44 21.00 9.03
N SER A 109 2.29 20.00 8.96
CA SER A 109 2.22 18.80 9.79
C SER A 109 2.76 19.12 11.19
N LEU A 110 2.25 18.42 12.21
CA LEU A 110 2.78 18.43 13.56
C LEU A 110 4.31 18.29 13.53
N PRO A 111 5.06 18.96 14.43
CA PRO A 111 6.51 18.86 14.43
C PRO A 111 6.91 17.39 14.62
N SER A 112 7.32 16.79 13.55
CA SER A 112 7.68 15.37 13.43
C SER A 112 8.87 14.96 14.32
N SER A 113 9.59 15.93 14.88
CA SER A 113 10.68 15.71 15.85
C SER A 113 10.23 15.07 17.18
N ALA A 114 8.93 14.98 17.45
CA ALA A 114 8.38 14.34 18.65
C ALA A 114 8.09 12.83 18.46
N LEU A 115 8.21 12.30 17.24
CA LEU A 115 7.85 10.93 16.93
C LEU A 115 9.05 9.98 17.16
N PRO A 116 8.86 8.84 17.85
CA PRO A 116 9.92 7.85 18.06
C PRO A 116 10.49 7.35 16.73
N GLY A 117 11.80 7.51 16.56
CA GLY A 117 12.49 7.08 15.34
C GLY A 117 12.41 8.05 14.16
N TYR A 118 11.82 9.22 14.31
CA TYR A 118 11.86 10.26 13.29
C TYR A 118 13.30 10.57 12.84
N VAL A 119 13.49 10.67 11.53
CA VAL A 119 14.77 11.04 10.91
C VAL A 119 14.61 12.33 10.15
N ALA A 120 15.31 13.37 10.64
CA ALA A 120 15.30 14.68 9.99
C ALA A 120 15.76 14.56 8.51
N PRO A 121 15.14 15.31 7.57
CA PRO A 121 15.56 15.28 6.18
C PRO A 121 17.06 15.54 5.99
N SER A 122 17.68 16.38 6.82
CA SER A 122 19.10 16.68 6.77
C SER A 122 20.04 15.52 7.15
N ALA A 123 19.51 14.45 7.77
CA ALA A 123 20.31 13.30 8.21
C ALA A 123 20.64 12.32 7.08
N VAL A 124 19.92 12.35 5.97
CA VAL A 124 20.09 11.49 4.80
C VAL A 124 20.09 12.31 3.51
N ASP A 125 20.59 11.73 2.43
CA ASP A 125 20.38 12.29 1.10
C ASP A 125 19.08 11.72 0.53
N PHE A 126 18.23 12.58 -0.04
CA PHE A 126 16.98 12.14 -0.65
C PHE A 126 16.61 12.99 -1.87
N SER A 127 15.84 12.39 -2.77
CA SER A 127 15.31 13.05 -3.98
C SER A 127 14.07 12.34 -4.48
N GLU A 128 13.21 13.06 -5.20
CA GLU A 128 12.25 12.44 -6.09
C GLU A 128 12.99 11.85 -7.27
N VAL A 129 12.57 10.65 -7.68
CA VAL A 129 13.11 9.95 -8.83
C VAL A 129 12.00 9.48 -9.76
N ASN A 130 12.33 9.34 -11.04
CA ASN A 130 11.43 8.82 -12.03
C ASN A 130 12.11 7.68 -12.79
N TYR A 131 11.34 6.60 -13.04
CA TYR A 131 11.79 5.44 -13.81
C TYR A 131 10.62 4.82 -14.55
N SER A 132 10.88 3.88 -15.46
CA SER A 132 9.84 3.26 -16.28
C SER A 132 9.38 1.91 -15.71
N SER A 133 8.07 1.66 -15.76
CA SER A 133 7.47 0.34 -15.64
C SER A 133 6.62 0.08 -16.89
N GLY A 134 7.23 -0.51 -17.92
CA GLY A 134 6.65 -0.50 -19.27
C GLY A 134 6.47 0.93 -19.75
N ASP A 135 5.27 1.28 -20.19
CA ASP A 135 4.92 2.63 -20.68
C ASP A 135 4.57 3.61 -19.54
N VAL A 136 4.58 3.15 -18.30
CA VAL A 136 4.25 4.00 -17.14
C VAL A 136 5.49 4.66 -16.58
N LYS A 137 5.44 5.99 -16.42
CA LYS A 137 6.42 6.76 -15.69
C LYS A 137 6.12 6.62 -14.19
N MET A 138 6.92 5.83 -13.49
CA MET A 138 6.84 5.69 -12.05
C MET A 138 7.52 6.86 -11.36
N ILE A 139 6.92 7.30 -10.28
CA ILE A 139 7.44 8.31 -9.35
C ILE A 139 7.87 7.58 -8.08
N GLY A 140 8.97 7.98 -7.48
CA GLY A 140 9.44 7.46 -6.21
C GLY A 140 10.16 8.51 -5.39
N TYR A 141 10.22 8.29 -4.08
CA TYR A 141 11.05 9.04 -3.16
C TYR A 141 12.23 8.15 -2.76
N LEU A 142 13.43 8.50 -3.23
CA LEU A 142 14.67 7.76 -2.99
C LEU A 142 15.43 8.43 -1.85
N ALA A 143 15.74 7.67 -0.78
CA ALA A 143 16.61 8.10 0.30
C ALA A 143 17.82 7.17 0.39
N LYS A 144 19.00 7.72 0.73
CA LYS A 144 20.22 6.95 0.93
C LYS A 144 21.03 7.47 2.11
N PRO A 145 21.91 6.63 2.70
CA PRO A 145 22.82 7.11 3.73
C PRO A 145 23.65 8.30 3.27
N LYS A 146 23.78 9.29 4.13
CA LYS A 146 24.61 10.50 3.89
C LYS A 146 26.08 10.23 4.14
N THR A 147 26.37 9.23 4.96
CA THR A 147 27.74 8.85 5.37
C THR A 147 28.04 7.44 4.91
N GLY A 148 29.33 7.15 4.71
CA GLY A 148 29.78 5.84 4.17
C GLY A 148 29.95 5.88 2.65
N SER A 149 30.66 4.90 2.12
CA SER A 149 31.04 4.88 0.69
C SER A 149 30.15 3.99 -0.18
N GLY A 150 29.21 3.22 0.40
CA GLY A 150 28.43 2.23 -0.36
C GLY A 150 29.31 1.13 -1.02
N PRO A 151 28.80 0.36 -1.97
CA PRO A 151 27.38 0.27 -2.31
C PRO A 151 26.56 -0.32 -1.16
N TRP A 152 25.33 0.16 -0.99
CA TRP A 152 24.43 -0.30 0.07
C TRP A 152 23.35 -1.24 -0.47
N PRO A 153 22.87 -2.22 0.32
CA PRO A 153 21.65 -2.95 -0.02
C PRO A 153 20.46 -1.99 -0.13
N ALA A 154 19.44 -2.37 -0.87
CA ALA A 154 18.29 -1.51 -1.06
C ALA A 154 16.98 -2.12 -0.55
N VAL A 155 16.07 -1.26 -0.08
CA VAL A 155 14.75 -1.61 0.42
C VAL A 155 13.69 -0.81 -0.33
N ILE A 156 12.72 -1.51 -0.92
CA ILE A 156 11.51 -0.90 -1.46
C ILE A 156 10.54 -0.69 -0.31
N THR A 157 9.99 0.52 -0.17
CA THR A 157 8.94 0.81 0.81
C THR A 157 7.61 1.06 0.10
N ILE A 158 6.54 0.41 0.56
CA ILE A 158 5.21 0.49 -0.04
C ILE A 158 4.26 1.18 0.94
N HIS A 159 3.65 2.26 0.47
CA HIS A 159 2.71 3.09 1.23
C HIS A 159 1.40 2.36 1.57
N GLU A 160 0.60 2.95 2.45
CA GLU A 160 -0.77 2.52 2.75
C GLU A 160 -1.73 2.86 1.58
N ASN A 161 -3.03 2.78 1.81
CA ASN A 161 -4.08 3.02 0.80
C ASN A 161 -4.34 4.50 0.47
N ARG A 162 -3.41 5.40 0.82
CA ARG A 162 -3.53 6.85 0.54
C ARG A 162 -2.42 7.41 -0.35
N GLY A 163 -1.58 6.55 -0.91
CA GLY A 163 -0.40 6.99 -1.63
C GLY A 163 0.74 7.41 -0.69
N ILE A 164 1.77 8.03 -1.23
CA ILE A 164 2.89 8.55 -0.44
C ILE A 164 2.44 9.74 0.39
N THR A 165 2.70 9.69 1.70
CA THR A 165 2.52 10.77 2.66
C THR A 165 3.86 11.08 3.34
N ASP A 166 3.91 12.16 4.15
CA ASP A 166 5.11 12.52 4.93
C ASP A 166 5.59 11.37 5.82
N HIS A 167 4.65 10.57 6.38
CA HIS A 167 4.97 9.37 7.13
C HIS A 167 5.78 8.36 6.30
N HIS A 168 5.36 8.09 5.06
CA HIS A 168 6.05 7.11 4.20
C HIS A 168 7.42 7.62 3.74
N GLN A 169 7.55 8.92 3.49
CA GLN A 169 8.85 9.53 3.21
C GLN A 169 9.77 9.46 4.43
N ASP A 170 9.23 9.66 5.64
CA ASP A 170 10.01 9.50 6.87
C ASP A 170 10.43 8.04 7.09
N VAL A 171 9.56 7.07 6.83
CA VAL A 171 9.93 5.64 6.85
C VAL A 171 11.10 5.36 5.89
N ALA A 172 11.09 5.92 4.68
CA ALA A 172 12.22 5.78 3.76
C ALA A 172 13.51 6.39 4.33
N ARG A 173 13.43 7.56 4.98
CA ARG A 173 14.59 8.16 5.69
C ARG A 173 15.08 7.31 6.85
N ARG A 174 14.17 6.72 7.64
CA ARG A 174 14.51 5.80 8.73
C ARG A 174 15.26 4.57 8.22
N ILE A 175 14.82 3.99 7.09
CA ILE A 175 15.52 2.87 6.42
C ILE A 175 16.91 3.32 5.93
N ALA A 176 17.01 4.53 5.35
CA ALA A 176 18.31 5.07 4.92
C ALA A 176 19.27 5.30 6.10
N ASN A 177 18.75 5.76 7.24
CA ASN A 177 19.53 5.92 8.47
C ASN A 177 20.00 4.59 9.09
N LEU A 178 19.35 3.46 8.75
CA LEU A 178 19.82 2.12 9.10
C LEU A 178 20.95 1.60 8.18
N GLY A 179 21.33 2.37 7.14
CA GLY A 179 22.41 1.99 6.22
C GLY A 179 21.95 1.34 4.92
N TYR A 180 20.71 1.54 4.49
CA TYR A 180 20.17 1.00 3.24
C TYR A 180 19.81 2.13 2.26
N VAL A 181 19.77 1.84 0.96
CA VAL A 181 19.07 2.71 0.02
C VAL A 181 17.58 2.39 0.13
N ALA A 182 16.72 3.38 0.30
CA ALA A 182 15.28 3.21 0.41
C ALA A 182 14.56 3.85 -0.77
N LEU A 183 13.72 3.10 -1.47
CA LEU A 183 12.86 3.61 -2.53
C LEU A 183 11.40 3.49 -2.10
N CYS A 184 10.79 4.62 -1.72
CA CYS A 184 9.35 4.70 -1.49
C CYS A 184 8.66 4.89 -2.84
N VAL A 185 7.98 3.85 -3.31
CA VAL A 185 7.34 3.81 -4.63
C VAL A 185 5.97 4.43 -4.58
N ASP A 186 5.67 5.33 -5.50
CA ASP A 186 4.32 5.88 -5.69
C ASP A 186 3.50 4.99 -6.63
N PHE A 187 2.74 4.06 -6.08
CA PHE A 187 1.88 3.18 -6.88
C PHE A 187 0.69 3.89 -7.52
N LEU A 188 0.38 5.14 -7.09
CA LEU A 188 -0.58 5.99 -7.79
C LEU A 188 0.01 6.63 -9.06
N SER A 189 1.28 6.41 -9.39
CA SER A 189 1.91 6.92 -10.62
C SER A 189 1.11 6.62 -11.88
N ARG A 190 0.51 5.41 -11.97
CA ARG A 190 -0.39 5.01 -13.07
C ARG A 190 -1.64 5.88 -13.20
N LEU A 191 -2.02 6.57 -12.15
CA LEU A 191 -3.22 7.41 -12.05
C LEU A 191 -2.91 8.89 -11.86
N GLY A 192 -1.63 9.28 -12.07
CA GLY A 192 -1.16 10.66 -12.00
C GLY A 192 -0.35 11.01 -10.75
N GLY A 193 -0.03 10.03 -9.91
CA GLY A 193 0.80 10.17 -8.71
C GLY A 193 0.03 10.62 -7.46
N SER A 194 0.63 10.37 -6.29
CA SER A 194 0.03 10.68 -4.99
C SER A 194 -0.31 12.16 -4.81
N ALA A 195 0.47 13.06 -5.41
CA ALA A 195 0.25 14.51 -5.33
C ALA A 195 -1.13 14.92 -5.89
N LYS A 196 -1.65 14.22 -6.89
CA LYS A 196 -2.99 14.45 -7.45
C LYS A 196 -4.10 14.27 -6.39
N TYR A 197 -3.86 13.37 -5.43
CA TYR A 197 -4.83 12.96 -4.42
C TYR A 197 -4.61 13.65 -3.06
N ALA A 198 -3.73 14.65 -3.00
CA ALA A 198 -3.44 15.38 -1.76
C ALA A 198 -4.63 16.20 -1.25
N ASN A 199 -5.51 16.63 -2.15
CA ASN A 199 -6.65 17.49 -1.84
C ASN A 199 -7.98 16.94 -2.37
N PRO A 200 -9.11 17.15 -1.67
CA PRO A 200 -10.44 16.85 -2.17
C PRO A 200 -10.71 17.61 -3.52
N PRO A 201 -11.56 17.03 -4.42
CA PRO A 201 -12.47 15.89 -4.19
C PRO A 201 -11.85 14.51 -4.45
N GLU A 202 -10.57 14.42 -4.77
CA GLU A 202 -9.91 13.17 -5.13
C GLU A 202 -9.82 12.21 -3.93
N ASP A 203 -10.11 10.93 -4.16
CA ASP A 203 -10.05 9.88 -3.13
C ASP A 203 -8.93 8.88 -3.45
N PRO A 204 -7.80 8.97 -2.75
CA PRO A 204 -6.67 8.05 -2.96
C PRO A 204 -7.02 6.60 -2.64
N THR A 205 -7.90 6.35 -1.67
CA THR A 205 -8.30 4.98 -1.31
C THR A 205 -9.08 4.31 -2.43
N ARG A 206 -9.97 5.07 -3.07
CA ARG A 206 -10.70 4.61 -4.26
C ARG A 206 -9.76 4.37 -5.42
N ALA A 207 -8.80 5.25 -5.64
CA ALA A 207 -7.80 5.12 -6.69
C ALA A 207 -6.93 3.87 -6.50
N ILE A 208 -6.41 3.64 -5.29
CA ILE A 208 -5.66 2.41 -4.94
C ILE A 208 -6.50 1.16 -5.20
N GLY A 209 -7.80 1.18 -4.89
CA GLY A 209 -8.73 0.07 -5.14
C GLY A 209 -8.94 -0.25 -6.63
N GLN A 210 -8.54 0.61 -7.55
CA GLN A 210 -8.61 0.39 -9.00
C GLN A 210 -7.35 -0.26 -9.58
N LEU A 211 -6.26 -0.32 -8.81
CA LEU A 211 -5.01 -0.91 -9.26
C LEU A 211 -5.15 -2.42 -9.39
N LYS A 212 -4.74 -2.95 -10.52
CA LYS A 212 -4.70 -4.39 -10.76
C LYS A 212 -3.45 -4.98 -10.11
N GLN A 213 -3.58 -6.12 -9.45
CA GLN A 213 -2.46 -6.79 -8.78
C GLN A 213 -1.29 -7.06 -9.72
N ASP A 214 -1.55 -7.48 -10.96
CA ASP A 214 -0.51 -7.75 -11.95
C ASP A 214 0.29 -6.49 -12.31
N ASP A 215 -0.35 -5.34 -12.35
CA ASP A 215 0.33 -4.07 -12.62
C ASP A 215 1.17 -3.63 -11.42
N VAL A 216 0.66 -3.81 -10.20
CA VAL A 216 1.44 -3.57 -8.97
C VAL A 216 2.67 -4.48 -8.92
N ASN A 217 2.54 -5.76 -9.27
CA ASN A 217 3.65 -6.70 -9.32
C ASN A 217 4.70 -6.28 -10.35
N LYS A 218 4.28 -5.83 -11.55
CA LYS A 218 5.19 -5.28 -12.58
C LYS A 218 5.93 -4.04 -12.08
N ASP A 219 5.24 -3.15 -11.37
CA ASP A 219 5.84 -1.93 -10.81
C ASP A 219 6.88 -2.25 -9.75
N ILE A 220 6.65 -3.27 -8.91
CA ILE A 220 7.65 -3.75 -7.94
C ILE A 220 8.88 -4.31 -8.66
N VAL A 221 8.69 -5.15 -9.69
CA VAL A 221 9.79 -5.71 -10.49
C VAL A 221 10.57 -4.61 -11.19
N ALA A 222 9.89 -3.61 -11.76
CA ALA A 222 10.51 -2.45 -12.38
C ALA A 222 11.30 -1.59 -11.37
N SER A 223 10.80 -1.49 -10.13
CA SER A 223 11.51 -0.81 -9.04
C SER A 223 12.82 -1.50 -8.68
N VAL A 224 12.83 -2.84 -8.64
CA VAL A 224 14.07 -3.62 -8.45
C VAL A 224 15.02 -3.40 -9.63
N ALA A 225 14.51 -3.43 -10.86
CA ALA A 225 15.31 -3.18 -12.05
C ALA A 225 15.94 -1.79 -12.04
N TYR A 226 15.18 -0.76 -11.67
CA TYR A 226 15.69 0.61 -11.49
C TYR A 226 16.78 0.67 -10.43
N LEU A 227 16.58 0.08 -9.26
CA LEU A 227 17.57 0.07 -8.18
C LEU A 227 18.90 -0.59 -8.63
N LYS A 228 18.83 -1.63 -9.47
CA LYS A 228 20.02 -2.28 -10.06
C LYS A 228 20.83 -1.37 -10.97
N THR A 229 20.27 -0.30 -11.52
CA THR A 229 20.99 0.66 -12.37
C THR A 229 21.83 1.65 -11.57
N LEU A 230 21.60 1.76 -10.26
CA LEU A 230 22.26 2.74 -9.41
C LEU A 230 23.61 2.18 -8.92
N SER A 231 24.72 2.84 -9.27
CA SER A 231 26.07 2.38 -8.94
C SER A 231 26.36 2.27 -7.45
N PHE A 232 25.60 2.98 -6.62
CA PHE A 232 25.71 2.95 -5.16
C PHE A 232 24.80 1.90 -4.51
N VAL A 233 24.09 1.07 -5.30
CA VAL A 233 23.23 0.00 -4.81
C VAL A 233 23.92 -1.34 -4.98
N LYS A 234 24.02 -2.11 -3.88
CA LYS A 234 24.40 -3.52 -3.87
C LYS A 234 23.19 -4.37 -4.29
N PRO A 235 23.32 -5.42 -5.12
CA PRO A 235 22.20 -6.21 -5.60
C PRO A 235 21.65 -7.18 -4.53
N LYS A 236 21.27 -6.65 -3.39
CA LYS A 236 20.51 -7.31 -2.32
C LYS A 236 19.32 -6.45 -1.99
N PHE A 237 18.11 -7.00 -2.14
CA PHE A 237 16.88 -6.23 -2.06
C PHE A 237 15.97 -6.73 -0.94
N GLY A 238 15.54 -5.78 -0.11
CA GLY A 238 14.43 -5.93 0.81
C GLY A 238 13.18 -5.20 0.33
N ILE A 239 12.06 -5.52 0.96
CA ILE A 239 10.79 -4.83 0.75
C ILE A 239 10.04 -4.72 2.06
N VAL A 240 9.40 -3.58 2.33
CA VAL A 240 8.49 -3.39 3.46
C VAL A 240 7.25 -2.65 3.01
N GLY A 241 6.11 -3.02 3.53
CA GLY A 241 4.86 -2.34 3.23
C GLY A 241 3.90 -2.33 4.40
N PHE A 242 2.96 -1.38 4.34
CA PHE A 242 2.02 -1.07 5.42
C PHE A 242 0.59 -1.18 4.92
N CYS A 243 -0.30 -1.87 5.62
CA CYS A 243 -1.70 -2.02 5.23
C CYS A 243 -1.83 -2.70 3.85
N TRP A 244 -2.37 -1.99 2.87
CA TRP A 244 -2.36 -2.38 1.45
C TRP A 244 -0.93 -2.68 0.97
N GLY A 245 0.03 -1.84 1.33
CA GLY A 245 1.44 -2.07 1.03
C GLY A 245 2.01 -3.29 1.75
N GLY A 246 1.51 -3.64 2.94
CA GLY A 246 1.89 -4.86 3.65
C GLY A 246 1.54 -6.13 2.89
N ALA A 247 0.34 -6.19 2.29
CA ALA A 247 -0.04 -7.26 1.38
C ALA A 247 0.88 -7.30 0.15
N ASN A 248 1.19 -6.13 -0.41
CA ASN A 248 2.02 -6.02 -1.61
C ASN A 248 3.52 -6.25 -1.35
N SER A 249 4.00 -6.13 -0.11
CA SER A 249 5.38 -6.54 0.20
C SER A 249 5.56 -8.06 0.09
N LEU A 250 4.57 -8.86 0.51
CA LEU A 250 4.58 -10.30 0.28
C LEU A 250 4.43 -10.64 -1.20
N MET A 251 3.52 -9.94 -1.92
CA MET A 251 3.38 -10.11 -3.37
C MET A 251 4.66 -9.76 -4.12
N GLY A 252 5.42 -8.77 -3.66
CA GLY A 252 6.74 -8.43 -4.20
C GLY A 252 7.75 -9.55 -4.05
N ALA A 253 7.82 -10.18 -2.87
CA ALA A 253 8.67 -11.35 -2.63
C ALA A 253 8.25 -12.58 -3.45
N ILE A 254 6.96 -12.72 -3.76
CA ILE A 254 6.42 -13.76 -4.64
C ILE A 254 6.78 -13.48 -6.11
N SER A 255 6.76 -12.21 -6.53
CA SER A 255 6.87 -11.81 -7.93
C SER A 255 8.30 -11.56 -8.38
N SER A 256 9.23 -11.32 -7.45
CA SER A 256 10.64 -11.05 -7.74
C SER A 256 11.57 -11.93 -6.90
N PRO A 257 12.33 -12.84 -7.52
CA PRO A 257 13.31 -13.67 -6.83
C PRO A 257 14.51 -12.85 -6.28
N ASP A 258 14.69 -11.63 -6.72
CA ASP A 258 15.72 -10.71 -6.23
C ASP A 258 15.42 -10.18 -4.82
N ILE A 259 14.15 -10.19 -4.40
CA ILE A 259 13.74 -9.76 -3.07
C ILE A 259 13.94 -10.91 -2.09
N VAL A 260 14.95 -10.77 -1.24
CA VAL A 260 15.37 -11.82 -0.29
C VAL A 260 14.91 -11.54 1.15
N ALA A 261 14.31 -10.39 1.43
CA ALA A 261 13.84 -10.00 2.75
C ALA A 261 12.54 -9.20 2.65
N ALA A 262 11.41 -9.77 3.01
CA ALA A 262 10.13 -9.08 3.00
C ALA A 262 9.60 -8.82 4.41
N VAL A 263 9.11 -7.60 4.66
CA VAL A 263 8.50 -7.23 5.92
C VAL A 263 7.06 -6.78 5.69
N ILE A 264 6.15 -7.41 6.40
CA ILE A 264 4.71 -7.14 6.35
C ILE A 264 4.30 -6.38 7.60
N PHE A 265 3.67 -5.22 7.45
CA PHE A 265 2.93 -4.56 8.52
C PHE A 265 1.44 -4.66 8.23
N TYR A 266 0.70 -5.39 9.07
CA TYR A 266 -0.76 -5.56 9.04
C TYR A 266 -1.33 -5.70 7.61
N GLY A 267 -0.65 -6.52 6.78
CA GLY A 267 -1.06 -6.81 5.40
C GLY A 267 -1.87 -8.09 5.27
N ARG A 268 -2.77 -8.12 4.27
CA ARG A 268 -3.56 -9.30 3.93
C ARG A 268 -2.70 -10.35 3.23
N ASN A 269 -3.15 -11.60 3.28
CA ASN A 269 -2.60 -12.69 2.51
C ASN A 269 -2.84 -12.52 1.00
N PRO A 270 -2.02 -13.16 0.14
CA PRO A 270 -2.32 -13.29 -1.29
C PRO A 270 -3.63 -14.07 -1.51
N SER A 271 -4.30 -13.81 -2.62
CA SER A 271 -5.54 -14.51 -2.99
C SER A 271 -5.33 -16.01 -3.15
N ASN A 272 -4.20 -16.43 -3.71
CA ASN A 272 -3.76 -17.82 -3.70
C ASN A 272 -2.62 -17.96 -2.68
N ILE A 273 -2.92 -18.56 -1.54
CA ILE A 273 -1.96 -18.71 -0.44
C ILE A 273 -0.75 -19.58 -0.81
N ASP A 274 -0.94 -20.54 -1.72
CA ASP A 274 0.13 -21.44 -2.16
C ASP A 274 1.20 -20.71 -3.01
N ASP A 275 0.94 -19.49 -3.47
CA ASP A 275 1.95 -18.68 -4.17
C ASP A 275 3.16 -18.34 -3.30
N VAL A 276 3.07 -18.47 -1.96
CA VAL A 276 4.22 -18.29 -1.07
C VAL A 276 5.35 -19.29 -1.35
N GLN A 277 5.09 -20.39 -2.05
CA GLN A 277 6.13 -21.31 -2.54
C GLN A 277 7.19 -20.61 -3.42
N LYS A 278 6.82 -19.50 -4.07
CA LYS A 278 7.70 -18.70 -4.95
C LYS A 278 8.62 -17.74 -4.19
N VAL A 279 8.38 -17.50 -2.90
CA VAL A 279 9.23 -16.63 -2.07
C VAL A 279 10.65 -17.18 -2.04
N ASN A 280 11.64 -16.37 -2.40
CA ASN A 280 13.05 -16.76 -2.47
C ASN A 280 13.87 -16.37 -1.24
N GLY A 281 13.28 -15.77 -0.24
CA GLY A 281 13.96 -15.26 0.94
C GLY A 281 13.18 -15.49 2.23
N ALA A 282 13.46 -14.67 3.23
CA ALA A 282 12.77 -14.68 4.51
C ALA A 282 11.66 -13.64 4.57
N VAL A 283 10.64 -13.91 5.38
CA VAL A 283 9.52 -13.00 5.62
C VAL A 283 9.37 -12.75 7.12
N LEU A 284 9.24 -11.47 7.49
CA LEU A 284 8.90 -11.01 8.81
C LEU A 284 7.53 -10.34 8.78
N ALA A 285 6.62 -10.68 9.71
CA ALA A 285 5.33 -10.03 9.78
C ALA A 285 5.05 -9.42 11.15
N ASN A 286 4.47 -8.22 11.13
CA ASN A 286 4.05 -7.47 12.30
C ASN A 286 2.55 -7.19 12.16
N TYR A 287 1.73 -7.92 12.93
CA TYR A 287 0.29 -7.84 12.86
C TYR A 287 -0.28 -7.06 14.04
N ALA A 288 -1.36 -6.34 13.81
CA ALA A 288 -2.19 -5.79 14.87
C ALA A 288 -2.86 -6.93 15.67
N ASP A 289 -3.52 -6.58 16.77
CA ASP A 289 -4.33 -7.53 17.55
C ASP A 289 -5.38 -8.19 16.65
N ASP A 290 -5.39 -9.51 16.60
CA ASP A 290 -6.24 -10.31 15.71
C ASP A 290 -7.74 -10.17 16.01
N LYS A 291 -8.09 -9.74 17.25
CA LYS A 291 -9.46 -9.45 17.68
C LYS A 291 -9.92 -8.03 17.31
N LEU A 292 -8.96 -7.11 17.15
CA LEU A 292 -9.23 -5.72 16.77
C LEU A 292 -9.12 -5.51 15.26
N ASP A 293 -8.23 -6.24 14.59
CA ASP A 293 -8.02 -6.23 13.12
C ASP A 293 -8.47 -7.56 12.51
N THR A 294 -9.73 -7.93 12.73
CA THR A 294 -10.29 -9.23 12.33
C THR A 294 -10.18 -9.49 10.83
N GLY A 295 -10.20 -8.45 10.01
CA GLY A 295 -10.05 -8.55 8.54
C GLY A 295 -8.67 -9.03 8.08
N ILE A 296 -7.65 -8.94 8.95
CA ILE A 296 -6.28 -9.43 8.73
C ILE A 296 -6.02 -10.65 9.61
N GLY A 297 -6.37 -10.56 10.90
CA GLY A 297 -6.08 -11.56 11.93
C GLY A 297 -6.56 -12.97 11.56
N GLY A 298 -7.76 -13.09 11.01
CA GLY A 298 -8.33 -14.36 10.58
C GLY A 298 -7.53 -15.08 9.49
N GLY A 299 -6.69 -14.36 8.74
CA GLY A 299 -5.82 -14.93 7.71
C GLY A 299 -4.47 -15.43 8.21
N ILE A 300 -4.01 -15.00 9.40
CA ILE A 300 -2.67 -15.30 9.91
C ILE A 300 -2.39 -16.80 9.99
N PRO A 301 -3.28 -17.65 10.54
CA PRO A 301 -3.03 -19.09 10.63
C PRO A 301 -2.79 -19.74 9.27
N ALA A 302 -3.54 -19.35 8.24
CA ALA A 302 -3.38 -19.89 6.88
C ALA A 302 -2.00 -19.54 6.30
N LEU A 303 -1.51 -18.32 6.52
CA LEU A 303 -0.17 -17.93 6.07
C LEU A 303 0.92 -18.72 6.82
N VAL A 304 0.80 -18.87 8.13
CA VAL A 304 1.75 -19.66 8.95
C VAL A 304 1.87 -21.09 8.41
N GLU A 305 0.74 -21.76 8.18
CA GLU A 305 0.73 -23.11 7.65
C GLU A 305 1.28 -23.21 6.22
N ALA A 306 0.98 -22.25 5.36
CA ALA A 306 1.51 -22.23 4.00
C ALA A 306 3.04 -22.02 3.99
N MET A 307 3.56 -21.07 4.76
CA MET A 307 4.99 -20.82 4.88
C MET A 307 5.73 -22.05 5.41
N LYS A 308 5.15 -22.74 6.41
CA LYS A 308 5.67 -24.01 6.94
C LYS A 308 5.62 -25.13 5.89
N LYS A 309 4.50 -25.30 5.21
CA LYS A 309 4.30 -26.31 4.13
C LYS A 309 5.39 -26.21 3.06
N TYR A 310 5.79 -25.00 2.68
CA TYR A 310 6.79 -24.75 1.64
C TYR A 310 8.20 -24.46 2.18
N ASN A 311 8.47 -24.72 3.48
CA ASN A 311 9.76 -24.49 4.14
C ASN A 311 10.30 -23.07 3.93
N LYS A 312 9.43 -22.05 3.97
CA LYS A 312 9.83 -20.66 3.83
C LYS A 312 10.17 -20.07 5.21
N PRO A 313 11.34 -19.43 5.38
CA PRO A 313 11.68 -18.75 6.63
C PRO A 313 10.65 -17.65 6.92
N PHE A 314 9.91 -17.82 8.02
CA PHE A 314 8.84 -16.91 8.41
C PHE A 314 8.85 -16.69 9.92
N ASP A 315 8.88 -15.43 10.33
CA ASP A 315 8.69 -15.01 11.71
C ASP A 315 7.58 -13.96 11.77
N TYR A 316 6.76 -13.98 12.82
CA TYR A 316 5.68 -13.03 12.97
C TYR A 316 5.42 -12.70 14.43
N LYS A 317 4.80 -11.55 14.67
CA LYS A 317 4.30 -11.11 15.97
C LYS A 317 2.96 -10.44 15.84
N ILE A 318 2.04 -10.78 16.75
CA ILE A 318 0.76 -10.11 16.94
C ILE A 318 0.91 -9.17 18.14
N TYR A 319 0.58 -7.90 17.95
CA TYR A 319 0.68 -6.87 18.98
C TYR A 319 -0.67 -6.69 19.67
N SER A 320 -0.82 -7.33 20.83
CA SER A 320 -2.06 -7.27 21.63
C SER A 320 -2.43 -5.83 21.97
N GLY A 321 -3.71 -5.47 21.80
CA GLY A 321 -4.24 -4.13 22.03
C GLY A 321 -3.92 -3.10 20.94
N ALA A 322 -3.11 -3.45 19.94
CA ALA A 322 -2.81 -2.55 18.82
C ALA A 322 -3.83 -2.72 17.69
N ASN A 323 -4.36 -1.61 17.17
CA ASN A 323 -5.27 -1.60 16.02
C ASN A 323 -4.50 -1.62 14.69
N HIS A 324 -5.24 -1.89 13.60
CA HIS A 324 -4.74 -1.69 12.24
C HIS A 324 -4.08 -0.31 12.07
N ALA A 325 -2.93 -0.23 11.42
CA ALA A 325 -2.10 0.98 11.28
C ALA A 325 -1.46 1.49 12.58
N PHE A 326 -1.17 0.60 13.55
CA PHE A 326 -0.53 0.97 14.82
C PHE A 326 0.88 1.56 14.66
N PHE A 327 1.54 1.35 13.53
CA PHE A 327 2.86 1.87 13.25
C PHE A 327 2.82 3.30 12.68
N ASN A 328 1.69 3.74 12.13
CA ASN A 328 1.57 5.05 11.50
C ASN A 328 1.47 6.15 12.55
N ASP A 329 2.59 6.80 12.83
CA ASP A 329 2.76 7.83 13.85
C ASP A 329 2.12 9.19 13.48
N SER A 330 1.61 9.34 12.26
CA SER A 330 0.77 10.47 11.88
C SER A 330 -0.74 10.22 12.11
N GLY A 331 -1.11 9.03 12.55
CA GLY A 331 -2.51 8.61 12.69
C GLY A 331 -2.96 8.36 14.13
N PRO A 332 -4.28 8.41 14.40
CA PRO A 332 -4.83 8.29 15.76
C PRO A 332 -4.75 6.85 16.33
N ARG A 333 -4.31 5.87 15.54
CA ARG A 333 -4.17 4.46 15.94
C ARG A 333 -2.73 4.08 16.26
N PHE A 334 -1.83 5.07 16.32
CA PHE A 334 -0.45 4.86 16.68
C PHE A 334 -0.31 4.28 18.10
N VAL A 335 0.49 3.23 18.23
CA VAL A 335 0.83 2.62 19.53
C VAL A 335 2.34 2.57 19.62
N GLU A 336 2.92 3.53 20.33
CA GLU A 336 4.37 3.77 20.39
C GLU A 336 5.17 2.52 20.76
N ALA A 337 4.78 1.81 21.83
CA ALA A 337 5.50 0.62 22.29
C ALA A 337 5.52 -0.49 21.23
N SER A 338 4.39 -0.74 20.57
CA SER A 338 4.26 -1.73 19.49
C SER A 338 5.05 -1.32 18.25
N ALA A 339 4.97 -0.03 17.88
CA ALA A 339 5.70 0.51 16.73
C ALA A 339 7.22 0.45 16.94
N LYS A 340 7.70 0.79 18.13
CA LYS A 340 9.11 0.73 18.49
C LYS A 340 9.66 -0.69 18.46
N ASP A 341 8.93 -1.65 19.01
CA ASP A 341 9.32 -3.07 18.96
C ASP A 341 9.31 -3.61 17.54
N ALA A 342 8.26 -3.33 16.75
CA ALA A 342 8.15 -3.76 15.35
C ALA A 342 9.28 -3.17 14.49
N TRP A 343 9.67 -1.90 14.73
CA TRP A 343 10.80 -1.27 14.06
C TRP A 343 12.14 -1.93 14.44
N GLY A 344 12.35 -2.24 15.73
CA GLY A 344 13.53 -2.97 16.18
C GLY A 344 13.65 -4.34 15.52
N ARG A 345 12.55 -5.11 15.44
CA ARG A 345 12.50 -6.40 14.74
C ARG A 345 12.83 -6.26 13.25
N LEU A 346 12.29 -5.23 12.58
CA LEU A 346 12.61 -4.93 11.18
C LEU A 346 14.11 -4.66 11.00
N ALA A 347 14.71 -3.82 11.85
CA ALA A 347 16.12 -3.46 11.76
C ALA A 347 17.03 -4.67 11.92
N GLU A 348 16.79 -5.51 12.92
CA GLU A 348 17.56 -6.76 13.14
C GLU A 348 17.32 -7.77 12.00
N PHE A 349 16.11 -7.85 11.48
CA PHE A 349 15.80 -8.72 10.34
C PHE A 349 16.56 -8.31 9.09
N TYR A 350 16.56 -7.03 8.71
CA TYR A 350 17.31 -6.55 7.56
C TYR A 350 18.82 -6.68 7.76
N LYS A 351 19.32 -6.38 8.95
CA LYS A 351 20.74 -6.61 9.29
C LYS A 351 21.16 -8.06 9.03
N LYS A 352 20.30 -9.02 9.38
CA LYS A 352 20.56 -10.46 9.16
C LYS A 352 20.44 -10.85 7.69
N GLN A 353 19.45 -10.34 6.97
CA GLN A 353 19.12 -10.82 5.62
C GLN A 353 19.85 -10.07 4.52
N LEU A 354 20.18 -8.79 4.73
CA LEU A 354 20.75 -7.90 3.70
C LEU A 354 22.23 -7.59 3.91
N ALA A 355 22.86 -8.10 4.96
CA ALA A 355 24.28 -7.91 5.22
C ALA A 355 25.20 -8.40 4.09
#